data_48aee3fd1176b4fe08311560d1411c38
#
_entry.id   48aee3fd1176b4fe08311560d1411c38
#
_cell.length_a   1.000
_cell.length_b   1.000
_cell.length_c   1.000
_cell.angle_alpha   90.00
_cell.angle_beta   90.00
_cell.angle_gamma   90.00
#
_symmetry.space_group_name_H-M   'P 1'
#
loop_
_entity.id
_entity.type
_entity.pdbx_description
1 polymer ?
#
loop_
_entity_poly.entity_id
_entity_poly.type
_entity_poly.pdbx_seq_one_letter_code
_entity_poly.pdbx_strand_id
1 'polypeptide(L)' 'MIKFYKLFDLLNRRGLPKSELLKVVSSATAAKLAKNESVTTKTISDICNLLDVQPSDIMESVADD' A
#
# COMPACT_ATOMS: atom_id res chain seq x y z
N MET A 1 0.83 6.58 -13.78
CA MET A 1 1.63 5.88 -12.76
C MET A 1 0.84 5.75 -11.48
N ILE A 2 0.86 4.60 -10.87
CA ILE A 2 0.22 4.39 -9.57
C ILE A 2 1.22 4.66 -8.46
N LYS A 3 0.80 5.41 -7.46
CA LYS A 3 1.62 5.70 -6.28
C LYS A 3 0.92 5.25 -5.01
N PHE A 4 1.70 4.85 -4.02
CA PHE A 4 1.20 4.29 -2.76
C PHE A 4 1.49 5.16 -1.55
N TYR A 5 1.80 6.44 -1.75
CA TYR A 5 2.09 7.34 -0.62
C TYR A 5 0.92 7.45 0.36
N LYS A 6 -0.31 7.30 -0.14
CA LYS A 6 -1.50 7.32 0.72
C LYS A 6 -1.49 6.17 1.72
N LEU A 7 -0.98 5.00 1.31
CA LEU A 7 -0.86 3.84 2.19
C LEU A 7 0.05 4.14 3.38
N PHE A 8 1.23 4.68 3.11
CA PHE A 8 2.20 4.98 4.17
C PHE A 8 1.74 6.15 5.05
N ASP A 9 1.05 7.13 4.46
CA ASP A 9 0.43 8.21 5.21
C ASP A 9 -0.66 7.66 6.16
N LEU A 10 -1.48 6.74 5.67
CA LEU A 10 -2.52 6.10 6.47
C LEU A 10 -1.93 5.33 7.65
N LEU A 11 -0.88 4.55 7.40
CA LEU A 11 -0.18 3.82 8.47
C LEU A 11 0.35 4.80 9.52
N ASN A 12 0.98 5.87 9.07
CA ASN A 12 1.52 6.89 9.97
C ASN A 12 0.43 7.54 10.82
N ARG A 13 -0.70 7.89 10.22
CA ARG A 13 -1.83 8.49 10.93
C ARG A 13 -2.39 7.57 12.00
N ARG A 14 -2.39 6.25 11.74
CA ARG A 14 -2.89 5.25 12.68
C ARG A 14 -1.85 4.82 13.71
N GLY A 15 -0.63 5.36 13.63
CA GLY A 15 0.45 4.96 14.52
C GLY A 15 0.94 3.54 14.26
N LEU A 16 0.77 3.04 13.04
CA LEU A 16 1.18 1.69 12.66
C LEU A 16 2.53 1.73 11.95
N PRO A 17 3.45 0.78 12.24
CA PRO A 17 4.72 0.70 11.52
C PRO A 17 4.50 0.10 10.13
N LYS A 18 5.45 0.35 9.22
CA LYS A 18 5.42 -0.26 7.88
C LYS A 18 5.42 -1.78 7.94
N SER A 19 6.03 -2.35 8.98
CA SER A 19 6.05 -3.80 9.20
C SER A 19 4.67 -4.41 9.39
N GLU A 20 3.64 -3.60 9.68
CA GLU A 20 2.26 -4.07 9.76
C GLU A 20 1.83 -4.75 8.46
N LEU A 21 2.34 -4.27 7.34
CA LEU A 21 2.04 -4.85 6.02
C LEU A 21 2.57 -6.28 5.88
N LEU A 22 3.61 -6.63 6.63
CA LEU A 22 4.19 -7.97 6.56
C LEU A 22 3.26 -9.07 7.06
N LYS A 23 2.15 -8.72 7.69
CA LYS A 23 1.11 -9.67 8.07
C LYS A 23 0.40 -10.27 6.87
N VAL A 24 0.37 -9.56 5.75
CA VAL A 24 -0.36 -9.99 4.54
C VAL A 24 0.49 -9.98 3.28
N VAL A 25 1.66 -9.36 3.28
CA VAL A 25 2.55 -9.31 2.11
C VAL A 25 3.97 -9.71 2.50
N SER A 26 4.75 -10.14 1.50
CA SER A 26 6.18 -10.46 1.71
C SER A 26 6.98 -9.15 1.83
N SER A 27 8.21 -9.27 2.37
CA SER A 27 9.11 -8.12 2.45
C SER A 27 9.45 -7.57 1.07
N ALA A 28 9.56 -8.44 0.05
CA ALA A 28 9.80 -8.02 -1.33
C ALA A 28 8.63 -7.17 -1.85
N THR A 29 7.38 -7.59 -1.58
CA THR A 29 6.20 -6.85 -2.00
C THR A 29 6.09 -5.52 -1.24
N ALA A 30 6.39 -5.50 0.05
CA ALA A 30 6.41 -4.27 0.82
C ALA A 30 7.42 -3.26 0.26
N ALA A 31 8.60 -3.75 -0.17
CA ALA A 31 9.61 -2.92 -0.81
C ALA A 31 9.11 -2.33 -2.14
N LYS A 32 8.36 -3.14 -2.93
CA LYS A 32 7.76 -2.67 -4.18
C LYS A 32 6.77 -1.53 -3.91
N LEU A 33 5.94 -1.68 -2.89
CA LEU A 33 4.99 -0.63 -2.51
C LEU A 33 5.70 0.68 -2.16
N ALA A 34 6.80 0.59 -1.41
CA ALA A 34 7.58 1.76 -1.03
C ALA A 34 8.22 2.46 -2.24
N LYS A 35 8.49 1.71 -3.31
CA LYS A 35 9.09 2.24 -4.55
C LYS A 35 8.06 2.56 -5.61
N ASN A 36 6.77 2.42 -5.31
CA ASN A 36 5.67 2.60 -6.25
C ASN A 36 5.77 1.67 -7.47
N GLU A 37 6.27 0.45 -7.25
CA GLU A 37 6.31 -0.58 -8.29
C GLU A 37 4.99 -1.34 -8.32
N SER A 38 4.72 -2.00 -9.45
CA SER A 38 3.48 -2.75 -9.65
C SER A 38 3.37 -3.92 -8.68
N VAL A 39 2.17 -4.10 -8.14
CA VAL A 39 1.80 -5.26 -7.31
C VAL A 39 0.48 -5.82 -7.85
N THR A 40 0.14 -7.04 -7.45
CA THR A 40 -1.09 -7.68 -7.90
C THR A 40 -2.32 -7.08 -7.22
N THR A 41 -3.48 -7.23 -7.86
CA THR A 41 -4.74 -6.79 -7.27
C THR A 41 -5.06 -7.58 -6.00
N LYS A 42 -4.61 -8.85 -5.92
CA LYS A 42 -4.74 -9.64 -4.69
C LYS A 42 -4.02 -8.96 -3.53
N THR A 43 -2.82 -8.47 -3.76
CA THR A 43 -2.05 -7.74 -2.75
C THR A 43 -2.81 -6.51 -2.28
N ILE A 44 -3.39 -5.75 -3.20
CA ILE A 44 -4.20 -4.57 -2.88
C ILE A 44 -5.38 -4.97 -2.01
N SER A 45 -6.09 -6.04 -2.39
CA SER A 45 -7.22 -6.55 -1.63
C SER A 45 -6.81 -6.96 -0.20
N ASP A 46 -5.69 -7.67 -0.07
CA ASP A 46 -5.20 -8.12 1.23
C ASP A 46 -4.87 -6.93 2.15
N ILE A 47 -4.26 -5.90 1.61
CA ILE A 47 -3.94 -4.69 2.37
C ILE A 47 -5.22 -3.95 2.78
N CYS A 48 -6.17 -3.84 1.87
CA CYS A 48 -7.45 -3.19 2.17
C CYS A 48 -8.21 -3.93 3.28
N ASN A 49 -8.17 -5.26 3.25
CA ASN A 49 -8.80 -6.08 4.29
C ASN A 49 -8.08 -5.92 5.64
N LEU A 50 -6.75 -5.86 5.62
CA LEU A 50 -5.97 -5.67 6.84
C LEU A 50 -6.29 -4.34 7.51
N LEU A 51 -6.41 -3.27 6.73
CA LEU A 51 -6.59 -1.91 7.24
C LEU A 51 -8.05 -1.46 7.25
N ASP A 52 -8.96 -2.27 6.71
CA ASP A 52 -10.38 -1.98 6.61
C ASP A 52 -10.62 -0.66 5.84
N VAL A 53 -10.05 -0.58 4.65
CA VAL A 53 -10.14 0.61 3.78
C VAL A 53 -10.40 0.19 2.34
N GLN A 54 -10.67 1.18 1.49
CA GLN A 54 -10.86 0.99 0.06
C GLN A 54 -9.53 1.19 -0.69
N PRO A 55 -9.38 0.64 -1.92
CA PRO A 55 -8.17 0.86 -2.71
C PRO A 55 -7.82 2.34 -2.90
N SER A 56 -8.81 3.20 -3.07
CA SER A 56 -8.60 4.64 -3.24
C SER A 56 -7.98 5.31 -2.00
N ASP A 57 -8.03 4.64 -0.86
CA ASP A 57 -7.43 5.15 0.38
C ASP A 57 -5.94 4.85 0.48
N ILE A 58 -5.43 3.92 -0.34
CA ILE A 58 -4.04 3.48 -0.27
C ILE A 58 -3.25 3.72 -1.55
N MET A 59 -3.91 4.02 -2.66
CA MET A 59 -3.21 4.26 -3.93
C MET A 59 -3.88 5.35 -4.73
N GLU A 60 -3.12 5.92 -5.66
CA GLU A 60 -3.59 7.00 -6.52
C GLU A 60 -2.89 6.91 -7.87
N SER A 61 -3.64 7.19 -8.92
CA SER A 61 -3.08 7.32 -10.25
C SER A 61 -2.68 8.77 -10.47
N VAL A 62 -1.42 9.01 -10.80
CA VAL A 62 -0.94 10.34 -11.14
C VAL A 62 -0.52 10.38 -12.60
N ALA A 63 -0.64 11.55 -13.21
CA ALA A 63 -0.27 11.71 -14.61
C ALA A 63 1.23 11.49 -14.80
N ASP A 64 1.58 10.80 -15.87
CA ASP A 64 2.97 10.65 -16.29
C ASP A 64 3.34 11.87 -17.15
N ASP A 65 4.47 12.46 -16.87
CA ASP A 65 4.99 13.59 -17.65
C ASP A 65 5.92 13.13 -18.78
#